data_8bf15bd72c33c87f0c62d832f4859c5e
#
_entry.id   8bf15bd72c33c87f0c62d832f4859c5e
#
_cell.length_a   1.000
_cell.length_b   1.000
_cell.length_c   1.000
_cell.angle_alpha   90.00
_cell.angle_beta   90.00
_cell.angle_gamma   90.00
#
_symmetry.space_group_name_H-M   'P 1'
#
loop_
_entity.id
_entity.type
_entity.pdbx_description
1 polymer ?
#
loop_
_entity_poly.entity_id
_entity_poly.type
_entity_poly.pdbx_seq_one_letter_code
_entity_poly.pdbx_strand_id
1 'polypeptide(L)'
;VGGHRFVVIGVMATVGQFVGFTLDDAVYVPVASAQQLFDQAQVMEIDATFTPGLPPEMVVAAVKRVLKARHGGEEDFTVMTQGEMLESFGRVFAIVSVAVGAIGAISLLVGAIGILTMMWIAVGERTAEIGLLKALGATRGDVRNVFLAEAAILSGAGGLAGVLLAVTLGSLVRLALPAVPFATPPEYAGAALATALVVGLVAGVAPAGRAAALDPVENLRAE
;
A
#
# COMPACT_ATOMS: atom_id res chain seq x y z
N VAL A 1 20.65 -28.59 24.78
CA VAL A 1 20.33 -27.16 24.79
C VAL A 1 21.07 -26.55 25.98
N GLY A 2 21.80 -25.43 25.77
CA GLY A 2 22.49 -24.71 26.85
C GLY A 2 23.46 -25.53 27.73
N GLY A 3 24.11 -26.55 27.17
CA GLY A 3 25.00 -27.44 27.90
C GLY A 3 24.30 -28.53 28.71
N HIS A 4 22.98 -28.54 28.78
CA HIS A 4 22.18 -29.56 29.48
C HIS A 4 21.67 -30.63 28.51
N ARG A 5 21.54 -31.85 28.98
CA ARG A 5 21.03 -33.00 28.20
C ARG A 5 19.51 -33.12 28.41
N PHE A 6 18.77 -33.12 27.31
CA PHE A 6 17.34 -33.36 27.27
C PHE A 6 17.02 -34.62 26.50
N VAL A 7 15.99 -35.35 26.92
CA VAL A 7 15.45 -36.48 26.16
C VAL A 7 14.34 -35.97 25.26
N VAL A 8 14.49 -36.22 23.96
CA VAL A 8 13.45 -35.85 22.98
C VAL A 8 12.28 -36.84 23.13
N ILE A 9 11.11 -36.32 23.53
CA ILE A 9 9.87 -37.11 23.75
C ILE A 9 8.92 -37.03 22.54
N GLY A 10 9.12 -36.11 21.63
CA GLY A 10 8.28 -35.93 20.45
C GLY A 10 8.81 -34.84 19.54
N VAL A 11 8.32 -34.84 18.30
CA VAL A 11 8.59 -33.80 17.30
C VAL A 11 7.26 -33.19 16.91
N MET A 12 7.18 -31.85 16.96
CA MET A 12 5.97 -31.11 16.58
C MET A 12 5.76 -31.15 15.06
N ALA A 13 4.52 -31.09 14.61
CA ALA A 13 4.20 -30.92 13.21
C ALA A 13 4.70 -29.56 12.73
N THR A 14 5.15 -29.47 11.48
CA THR A 14 5.61 -28.23 10.88
C THR A 14 4.47 -27.22 10.78
N VAL A 15 4.68 -26.02 11.32
CA VAL A 15 3.73 -24.90 11.28
C VAL A 15 4.08 -23.95 10.14
N GLY A 16 5.37 -23.94 9.72
CA GLY A 16 5.88 -23.09 8.65
C GLY A 16 6.49 -21.79 9.13
N GLN A 17 6.50 -20.79 8.25
CA GLN A 17 7.09 -19.47 8.52
C GLN A 17 6.00 -18.44 8.76
N PHE A 18 6.15 -17.62 9.78
CA PHE A 18 5.32 -16.45 10.05
C PHE A 18 6.18 -15.19 9.93
N VAL A 19 5.83 -14.32 8.95
CA VAL A 19 6.53 -13.02 8.69
C VAL A 19 8.06 -13.17 8.60
N GLY A 20 8.55 -14.26 7.97
CA GLY A 20 9.99 -14.53 7.80
C GLY A 20 10.69 -15.21 8.98
N PHE A 21 9.98 -15.43 10.09
CA PHE A 21 10.48 -16.21 11.22
C PHE A 21 10.05 -17.67 11.08
N THR A 22 11.00 -18.59 11.14
CA THR A 22 10.72 -20.03 11.14
C THR A 22 10.23 -20.43 12.54
N LEU A 23 8.94 -20.76 12.64
CA LEU A 23 8.36 -21.27 13.89
C LEU A 23 8.77 -22.73 14.18
N ASP A 24 9.27 -23.42 13.18
CA ASP A 24 9.68 -24.82 13.28
C ASP A 24 11.04 -25.01 13.98
N ASP A 25 11.80 -23.94 14.20
CA ASP A 25 13.12 -23.97 14.88
C ASP A 25 12.98 -23.67 16.40
N ALA A 26 11.93 -24.19 17.03
CA ALA A 26 11.63 -23.99 18.43
C ALA A 26 11.76 -25.30 19.22
N VAL A 27 12.31 -25.23 20.42
CA VAL A 27 12.39 -26.35 21.36
C VAL A 27 11.47 -26.09 22.54
N TYR A 28 10.55 -27.01 22.77
CA TYR A 28 9.60 -26.93 23.88
C TYR A 28 10.14 -27.73 25.08
N VAL A 29 10.33 -27.07 26.19
CA VAL A 29 10.82 -27.70 27.43
C VAL A 29 9.89 -27.33 28.58
N PRO A 30 9.82 -28.15 29.67
CA PRO A 30 9.06 -27.81 30.87
C PRO A 30 9.55 -26.47 31.44
N VAL A 31 8.62 -25.62 31.90
CA VAL A 31 8.91 -24.29 32.43
C VAL A 31 9.95 -24.32 33.54
N ALA A 32 9.85 -25.24 34.49
CA ALA A 32 10.82 -25.39 35.55
C ALA A 32 12.24 -25.68 35.07
N SER A 33 12.37 -26.47 34.01
CA SER A 33 13.68 -26.77 33.38
C SER A 33 14.23 -25.53 32.63
N ALA A 34 13.35 -24.77 31.97
CA ALA A 34 13.74 -23.52 31.30
C ALA A 34 14.20 -22.47 32.34
N GLN A 35 13.48 -22.29 33.42
CA GLN A 35 13.86 -21.39 34.52
C GLN A 35 15.24 -21.71 35.11
N GLN A 36 15.52 -22.99 35.34
CA GLN A 36 16.85 -23.43 35.82
C GLN A 36 17.94 -23.22 34.76
N LEU A 37 17.63 -23.46 33.48
CA LEU A 37 18.59 -23.33 32.38
C LEU A 37 19.01 -21.88 32.13
N PHE A 38 18.07 -20.96 32.26
CA PHE A 38 18.28 -19.53 31.95
C PHE A 38 18.46 -18.68 33.23
N ASP A 39 18.48 -19.32 34.43
CA ASP A 39 18.54 -18.63 35.72
C ASP A 39 17.48 -17.53 35.89
N GLN A 40 16.26 -17.80 35.43
CA GLN A 40 15.14 -16.86 35.47
C GLN A 40 14.03 -17.38 36.37
N ALA A 41 13.73 -16.61 37.41
CA ALA A 41 12.63 -16.94 38.34
C ALA A 41 11.24 -16.57 37.79
N GLN A 42 11.19 -15.72 36.79
CA GLN A 42 9.93 -15.18 36.24
C GLN A 42 9.55 -15.84 34.92
N VAL A 43 8.25 -15.92 34.67
CA VAL A 43 7.69 -16.32 33.38
C VAL A 43 7.41 -15.06 32.57
N MET A 44 7.94 -15.00 31.34
CA MET A 44 7.80 -13.82 30.48
C MET A 44 6.41 -13.69 29.86
N GLU A 45 5.82 -14.83 29.49
CA GLU A 45 4.54 -14.89 28.80
C GLU A 45 3.75 -16.14 29.23
N ILE A 46 2.45 -16.02 29.34
CA ILE A 46 1.53 -17.11 29.60
C ILE A 46 0.42 -17.09 28.56
N ASP A 47 0.42 -18.09 27.68
CA ASP A 47 -0.66 -18.30 26.74
C ASP A 47 -1.80 -19.10 27.38
N ALA A 48 -2.98 -18.50 27.42
CA ALA A 48 -4.18 -19.13 27.91
C ALA A 48 -5.21 -19.34 26.84
N THR A 49 -5.67 -20.58 26.68
CA THR A 49 -6.78 -20.93 25.80
C THR A 49 -8.06 -21.06 26.55
N PHE A 50 -9.18 -20.64 25.99
CA PHE A 50 -10.50 -20.74 26.63
C PHE A 50 -11.53 -21.34 25.64
N THR A 51 -12.62 -21.83 26.19
CA THR A 51 -13.68 -22.49 25.44
C THR A 51 -14.35 -21.51 24.44
N PRO A 52 -14.52 -21.89 23.18
CA PRO A 52 -15.24 -21.06 22.20
C PRO A 52 -16.66 -20.72 22.69
N GLY A 53 -17.06 -19.46 22.51
CA GLY A 53 -18.41 -18.97 22.88
C GLY A 53 -18.44 -18.12 24.17
N LEU A 54 -17.34 -18.04 24.91
CA LEU A 54 -17.23 -17.07 26.02
C LEU A 54 -16.81 -15.69 25.46
N PRO A 55 -17.40 -14.59 25.97
CA PRO A 55 -16.93 -13.24 25.63
C PRO A 55 -15.48 -13.05 26.09
N PRO A 56 -14.56 -12.63 25.20
CA PRO A 56 -13.16 -12.43 25.56
C PRO A 56 -12.97 -11.48 26.74
N GLU A 57 -13.79 -10.45 26.86
CA GLU A 57 -13.72 -9.46 27.94
C GLU A 57 -13.97 -10.10 29.34
N MET A 58 -14.85 -11.09 29.40
CA MET A 58 -15.13 -11.82 30.63
C MET A 58 -13.92 -12.66 31.05
N VAL A 59 -13.27 -13.30 30.09
CA VAL A 59 -12.06 -14.10 30.32
C VAL A 59 -10.91 -13.21 30.75
N VAL A 60 -10.67 -12.09 30.06
CA VAL A 60 -9.67 -11.09 30.41
C VAL A 60 -9.88 -10.58 31.84
N ALA A 61 -11.12 -10.23 32.22
CA ALA A 61 -11.44 -9.77 33.56
C ALA A 61 -11.17 -10.84 34.62
N ALA A 62 -11.45 -12.11 34.32
CA ALA A 62 -11.17 -13.22 35.24
C ALA A 62 -9.65 -13.44 35.38
N VAL A 63 -8.89 -13.45 34.29
CA VAL A 63 -7.43 -13.59 34.29
C VAL A 63 -6.79 -12.44 35.07
N LYS A 64 -7.17 -11.20 34.79
CA LYS A 64 -6.68 -10.02 35.53
C LYS A 64 -6.93 -10.10 37.02
N ARG A 65 -8.12 -10.57 37.42
CA ARG A 65 -8.44 -10.74 38.84
C ARG A 65 -7.51 -11.76 39.54
N VAL A 66 -7.26 -12.88 38.88
CA VAL A 66 -6.39 -13.93 39.43
C VAL A 66 -4.94 -13.45 39.48
N LEU A 67 -4.43 -12.86 38.43
CA LEU A 67 -3.06 -12.36 38.38
C LEU A 67 -2.84 -11.23 39.39
N LYS A 68 -3.75 -10.27 39.47
CA LYS A 68 -3.69 -9.17 40.45
C LYS A 68 -3.67 -9.68 41.91
N ALA A 69 -4.45 -10.70 42.21
CA ALA A 69 -4.42 -11.33 43.54
C ALA A 69 -3.08 -12.03 43.82
N ARG A 70 -2.41 -12.56 42.79
CA ARG A 70 -1.09 -13.21 42.92
C ARG A 70 0.06 -12.22 43.02
N HIS A 71 -0.10 -11.03 42.46
CA HIS A 71 0.89 -9.94 42.44
C HIS A 71 0.66 -8.91 43.57
N GLY A 72 0.09 -9.34 44.69
CA GLY A 72 -0.10 -8.47 45.86
C GLY A 72 -1.07 -7.32 45.66
N GLY A 73 -1.89 -7.35 44.60
CA GLY A 73 -2.85 -6.30 44.28
C GLY A 73 -2.34 -5.32 43.22
N GLU A 74 -1.11 -5.45 42.74
CA GLU A 74 -0.54 -4.63 41.66
C GLU A 74 -0.86 -5.20 40.28
N GLU A 75 -0.90 -4.35 39.28
CA GLU A 75 -1.19 -4.69 37.86
C GLU A 75 0.06 -4.43 37.04
N ASP A 76 1.11 -5.21 37.30
CA ASP A 76 2.43 -5.15 36.61
C ASP A 76 2.53 -6.11 35.43
N PHE A 77 1.40 -6.54 34.91
CA PHE A 77 1.25 -7.44 33.78
C PHE A 77 0.27 -6.88 32.74
N THR A 78 0.43 -7.27 31.50
CA THR A 78 -0.51 -6.94 30.41
C THR A 78 -1.24 -8.21 29.98
N VAL A 79 -2.57 -8.14 29.87
CA VAL A 79 -3.39 -9.20 29.28
C VAL A 79 -3.87 -8.71 27.94
N MET A 80 -3.51 -9.41 26.88
CA MET A 80 -3.86 -9.08 25.51
C MET A 80 -4.59 -10.27 24.88
N THR A 81 -5.69 -10.01 24.23
CA THR A 81 -6.41 -11.03 23.47
C THR A 81 -5.85 -11.11 22.05
N GLN A 82 -6.01 -12.28 21.40
CA GLN A 82 -5.64 -12.44 20.00
C GLN A 82 -6.37 -11.42 19.09
N GLY A 83 -7.63 -11.09 19.42
CA GLY A 83 -8.40 -10.06 18.69
C GLY A 83 -7.78 -8.67 18.80
N GLU A 84 -7.38 -8.25 20.00
CA GLU A 84 -6.71 -6.95 20.23
C GLU A 84 -5.34 -6.89 19.53
N MET A 85 -4.61 -8.00 19.50
CA MET A 85 -3.35 -8.10 18.77
C MET A 85 -3.59 -7.90 17.27
N LEU A 86 -4.55 -8.63 16.68
CA LEU A 86 -4.91 -8.49 15.25
C LEU A 86 -5.41 -7.09 14.92
N GLU A 87 -6.21 -6.47 15.80
CA GLU A 87 -6.67 -5.09 15.62
C GLU A 87 -5.50 -4.09 15.66
N SER A 88 -4.54 -4.31 16.54
CA SER A 88 -3.34 -3.47 16.64
C SER A 88 -2.49 -3.56 15.37
N PHE A 89 -2.27 -4.78 14.86
CA PHE A 89 -1.64 -4.96 13.55
C PHE A 89 -2.44 -4.30 12.42
N GLY A 90 -3.77 -4.48 12.41
CA GLY A 90 -4.66 -3.85 11.44
C GLY A 90 -4.54 -2.32 11.43
N ARG A 91 -4.43 -1.69 12.60
CA ARG A 91 -4.20 -0.23 12.72
C ARG A 91 -2.85 0.19 12.15
N VAL A 92 -1.77 -0.55 12.43
CA VAL A 92 -0.45 -0.27 11.87
C VAL A 92 -0.48 -0.38 10.33
N PHE A 93 -1.08 -1.44 9.80
CA PHE A 93 -1.23 -1.61 8.34
C PHE A 93 -2.09 -0.51 7.71
N ALA A 94 -3.15 -0.06 8.39
CA ALA A 94 -3.97 1.06 7.91
C ALA A 94 -3.16 2.36 7.84
N ILE A 95 -2.35 2.68 8.86
CA ILE A 95 -1.48 3.86 8.86
C ILE A 95 -0.47 3.80 7.73
N VAL A 96 0.19 2.65 7.54
CA VAL A 96 1.15 2.45 6.44
C VAL A 96 0.46 2.59 5.08
N SER A 97 -0.73 2.02 4.92
CA SER A 97 -1.50 2.12 3.67
C SER A 97 -1.89 3.56 3.36
N VAL A 98 -2.32 4.33 4.36
CA VAL A 98 -2.62 5.77 4.20
C VAL A 98 -1.37 6.56 3.84
N ALA A 99 -0.23 6.28 4.48
CA ALA A 99 1.03 6.95 4.16
C ALA A 99 1.49 6.67 2.72
N VAL A 100 1.44 5.40 2.29
CA VAL A 100 1.77 5.01 0.91
C VAL A 100 0.79 5.64 -0.09
N GLY A 101 -0.51 5.65 0.24
CA GLY A 101 -1.54 6.32 -0.57
C GLY A 101 -1.29 7.82 -0.72
N ALA A 102 -0.88 8.50 0.35
CA ALA A 102 -0.53 9.92 0.32
C ALA A 102 0.68 10.19 -0.58
N ILE A 103 1.73 9.37 -0.51
CA ILE A 103 2.90 9.46 -1.41
C ILE A 103 2.47 9.25 -2.86
N GLY A 104 1.60 8.26 -3.12
CA GLY A 104 1.03 8.02 -4.44
C GLY A 104 0.23 9.21 -4.97
N ALA A 105 -0.59 9.83 -4.13
CA ALA A 105 -1.37 11.02 -4.49
C ALA A 105 -0.47 12.21 -4.84
N ILE A 106 0.59 12.45 -4.07
CA ILE A 106 1.59 13.50 -4.36
C ILE A 106 2.28 13.21 -5.70
N SER A 107 2.70 11.97 -5.94
CA SER A 107 3.34 11.58 -7.21
C SER A 107 2.41 11.79 -8.40
N LEU A 108 1.13 11.46 -8.24
CA LEU A 108 0.09 11.66 -9.25
C LEU A 108 -0.12 13.15 -9.53
N LEU A 109 -0.11 13.99 -8.50
CA LEU A 109 -0.23 15.45 -8.62
C LEU A 109 0.96 16.04 -9.39
N VAL A 110 2.18 15.59 -9.09
CA VAL A 110 3.39 16.00 -9.85
C VAL A 110 3.28 15.59 -11.31
N GLY A 111 2.80 14.38 -11.60
CA GLY A 111 2.54 13.91 -12.96
C GLY A 111 1.49 14.76 -13.69
N ALA A 112 0.41 15.13 -12.99
CA ALA A 112 -0.63 16.02 -13.52
C ALA A 112 -0.09 17.41 -13.88
N ILE A 113 0.75 18.00 -13.02
CA ILE A 113 1.45 19.26 -13.30
C ILE A 113 2.37 19.12 -14.52
N GLY A 114 3.06 17.98 -14.63
CA GLY A 114 3.90 17.67 -15.81
C GLY A 114 3.11 17.67 -17.11
N ILE A 115 1.97 16.98 -17.14
CA ILE A 115 1.07 16.95 -18.31
C ILE A 115 0.54 18.35 -18.61
N LEU A 116 0.07 19.07 -17.60
CA LEU A 116 -0.42 20.45 -17.75
C LEU A 116 0.64 21.36 -18.35
N THR A 117 1.88 21.29 -17.88
CA THR A 117 2.99 22.13 -18.37
C THR A 117 3.35 21.79 -19.81
N MET A 118 3.51 20.49 -20.13
CA MET A 118 3.80 20.02 -21.47
C MET A 118 2.73 20.45 -22.48
N MET A 119 1.46 20.27 -22.12
CA MET A 119 0.33 20.68 -22.93
C MET A 119 0.30 22.21 -23.13
N TRP A 120 0.67 22.98 -22.09
CA TRP A 120 0.72 24.44 -22.18
C TRP A 120 1.79 24.92 -23.15
N ILE A 121 2.95 24.28 -23.14
CA ILE A 121 4.05 24.55 -24.09
C ILE A 121 3.61 24.14 -25.49
N ALA A 122 3.04 22.94 -25.67
CA ALA A 122 2.59 22.45 -26.97
C ALA A 122 1.54 23.37 -27.62
N VAL A 123 0.59 23.89 -26.85
CA VAL A 123 -0.37 24.89 -27.34
C VAL A 123 0.33 26.17 -27.76
N GLY A 124 1.34 26.62 -27.02
CA GLY A 124 2.11 27.82 -27.36
C GLY A 124 2.93 27.66 -28.66
N GLU A 125 3.57 26.52 -28.85
CA GLU A 125 4.40 26.21 -30.03
C GLU A 125 3.57 25.97 -31.28
N ARG A 126 2.32 25.48 -31.14
CA ARG A 126 1.43 25.12 -32.27
C ARG A 126 0.33 26.16 -32.56
N THR A 127 0.51 27.41 -32.13
CA THR A 127 -0.51 28.48 -32.30
C THR A 127 -0.85 28.72 -33.77
N ALA A 128 0.13 28.70 -34.68
CA ALA A 128 -0.08 28.86 -36.14
C ALA A 128 -0.87 27.69 -36.74
N GLU A 129 -0.57 26.45 -36.31
CA GLU A 129 -1.31 25.25 -36.78
C GLU A 129 -2.78 25.29 -36.28
N ILE A 130 -3.02 25.73 -35.04
CA ILE A 130 -4.36 25.89 -34.49
C ILE A 130 -5.12 26.99 -35.24
N GLY A 131 -4.44 28.09 -35.56
CA GLY A 131 -4.99 29.17 -36.39
C GLY A 131 -5.42 28.69 -37.77
N LEU A 132 -4.56 27.93 -38.45
CA LEU A 132 -4.83 27.35 -39.76
C LEU A 132 -6.02 26.37 -39.72
N LEU A 133 -6.07 25.45 -38.72
CA LEU A 133 -7.19 24.53 -38.57
C LEU A 133 -8.53 25.26 -38.42
N LYS A 134 -8.55 26.35 -37.64
CA LYS A 134 -9.75 27.18 -37.47
C LYS A 134 -10.10 27.97 -38.72
N ALA A 135 -9.12 28.46 -39.48
CA ALA A 135 -9.34 29.10 -40.76
C ALA A 135 -9.96 28.15 -41.80
N LEU A 136 -9.63 26.86 -41.72
CA LEU A 136 -10.22 25.78 -42.52
C LEU A 136 -11.60 25.32 -42.00
N GLY A 137 -12.12 25.92 -40.94
CA GLY A 137 -13.47 25.64 -40.43
C GLY A 137 -13.56 24.75 -39.19
N ALA A 138 -12.44 24.40 -38.57
CA ALA A 138 -12.48 23.64 -37.32
C ALA A 138 -13.17 24.43 -36.19
N THR A 139 -14.08 23.79 -35.51
CA THR A 139 -14.81 24.38 -34.37
C THR A 139 -13.92 24.41 -33.10
N ARG A 140 -14.33 25.24 -32.12
CA ARG A 140 -13.67 25.23 -30.81
C ARG A 140 -13.70 23.86 -30.17
N GLY A 141 -14.79 23.09 -30.39
CA GLY A 141 -14.93 21.72 -29.89
C GLY A 141 -13.91 20.76 -30.49
N ASP A 142 -13.69 20.85 -31.79
CA ASP A 142 -12.73 19.98 -32.53
C ASP A 142 -11.31 20.21 -32.00
N VAL A 143 -10.87 21.45 -31.91
CA VAL A 143 -9.56 21.81 -31.36
C VAL A 143 -9.42 21.29 -29.92
N ARG A 144 -10.42 21.54 -29.04
CA ARG A 144 -10.39 21.06 -27.67
C ARG A 144 -10.28 19.54 -27.60
N ASN A 145 -11.04 18.82 -28.42
CA ASN A 145 -11.04 17.35 -28.41
C ASN A 145 -9.70 16.76 -28.88
N VAL A 146 -9.04 17.39 -29.86
CA VAL A 146 -7.68 16.98 -30.31
C VAL A 146 -6.69 17.08 -29.15
N PHE A 147 -6.65 18.18 -28.42
CA PHE A 147 -5.76 18.34 -27.28
C PHE A 147 -6.14 17.45 -26.09
N LEU A 148 -7.43 17.21 -25.85
CA LEU A 148 -7.86 16.24 -24.84
C LEU A 148 -7.48 14.81 -25.22
N ALA A 149 -7.56 14.44 -26.48
CA ALA A 149 -7.10 13.14 -26.95
C ALA A 149 -5.57 12.98 -26.78
N GLU A 150 -4.80 14.05 -27.05
CA GLU A 150 -3.35 14.07 -26.81
C GLU A 150 -3.03 13.87 -25.31
N ALA A 151 -3.75 14.56 -24.41
CA ALA A 151 -3.62 14.36 -22.97
C ALA A 151 -3.98 12.93 -22.53
N ALA A 152 -5.03 12.34 -23.12
CA ALA A 152 -5.45 10.97 -22.84
C ALA A 152 -4.41 9.95 -23.33
N ILE A 153 -3.83 10.14 -24.49
CA ILE A 153 -2.77 9.27 -25.03
C ILE A 153 -1.53 9.36 -24.14
N LEU A 154 -1.12 10.56 -23.76
CA LEU A 154 0.04 10.79 -22.91
C LEU A 154 -0.12 10.15 -21.53
N SER A 155 -1.27 10.38 -20.89
CA SER A 155 -1.57 9.81 -19.58
C SER A 155 -1.81 8.29 -19.64
N GLY A 156 -2.44 7.80 -20.71
CA GLY A 156 -2.63 6.37 -20.94
C GLY A 156 -1.32 5.62 -21.16
N ALA A 157 -0.43 6.17 -21.99
CA ALA A 157 0.90 5.61 -22.21
C ALA A 157 1.76 5.61 -20.94
N GLY A 158 1.75 6.74 -20.20
CA GLY A 158 2.42 6.83 -18.90
C GLY A 158 1.85 5.87 -17.87
N GLY A 159 0.52 5.78 -17.77
CA GLY A 159 -0.17 4.83 -16.89
C GLY A 159 0.14 3.38 -17.23
N LEU A 160 0.13 3.02 -18.51
CA LEU A 160 0.49 1.68 -18.97
C LEU A 160 1.95 1.35 -18.66
N ALA A 161 2.88 2.27 -18.91
CA ALA A 161 4.29 2.11 -18.57
C ALA A 161 4.47 1.92 -17.05
N GLY A 162 3.75 2.71 -16.22
CA GLY A 162 3.76 2.59 -14.78
C GLY A 162 3.26 1.22 -14.28
N VAL A 163 2.14 0.74 -14.84
CA VAL A 163 1.59 -0.59 -14.52
C VAL A 163 2.56 -1.70 -14.92
N LEU A 164 3.13 -1.64 -16.13
CA LEU A 164 4.12 -2.62 -16.60
C LEU A 164 5.35 -2.66 -15.68
N LEU A 165 5.83 -1.49 -15.28
CA LEU A 165 6.97 -1.36 -14.37
C LEU A 165 6.65 -1.93 -12.99
N ALA A 166 5.47 -1.65 -12.44
CA ALA A 166 5.01 -2.18 -11.15
C ALA A 166 4.89 -3.72 -11.18
N VAL A 167 4.29 -4.28 -12.24
CA VAL A 167 4.16 -5.73 -12.41
C VAL A 167 5.53 -6.40 -12.56
N THR A 168 6.43 -5.78 -13.32
CA THR A 168 7.79 -6.30 -13.52
C THR A 168 8.58 -6.30 -12.22
N LEU A 169 8.58 -5.18 -11.48
CA LEU A 169 9.23 -5.09 -10.18
C LEU A 169 8.63 -6.07 -9.17
N GLY A 170 7.30 -6.18 -9.12
CA GLY A 170 6.61 -7.12 -8.25
C GLY A 170 6.98 -8.57 -8.55
N SER A 171 7.09 -8.94 -9.82
CA SER A 171 7.52 -10.30 -10.22
C SER A 171 9.00 -10.57 -9.89
N LEU A 172 9.86 -9.55 -10.01
CA LEU A 172 11.26 -9.65 -9.59
C LEU A 172 11.39 -9.87 -8.07
N VAL A 173 10.65 -9.12 -7.29
CA VAL A 173 10.61 -9.29 -5.82
C VAL A 173 10.14 -10.68 -5.44
N ARG A 174 9.08 -11.18 -6.09
CA ARG A 174 8.58 -12.55 -5.87
C ARG A 174 9.60 -13.61 -6.21
N LEU A 175 10.41 -13.39 -7.25
CA LEU A 175 11.48 -14.33 -7.65
C LEU A 175 12.65 -14.31 -6.64
N ALA A 176 13.00 -13.12 -6.15
CA ALA A 176 14.11 -12.94 -5.20
C ALA A 176 13.74 -13.34 -3.76
N LEU A 177 12.47 -13.16 -3.37
CA LEU A 177 11.96 -13.38 -2.01
C LEU A 177 10.69 -14.24 -2.04
N PRO A 178 10.77 -15.55 -2.30
CA PRO A 178 9.59 -16.44 -2.42
C PRO A 178 8.73 -16.50 -1.16
N ALA A 179 9.30 -16.16 0.00
CA ALA A 179 8.59 -16.14 1.29
C ALA A 179 7.59 -14.97 1.43
N VAL A 180 7.69 -13.95 0.56
CA VAL A 180 6.77 -12.80 0.60
C VAL A 180 5.64 -13.06 -0.41
N PRO A 181 4.37 -13.17 0.02
CA PRO A 181 3.23 -13.37 -0.87
C PRO A 181 2.92 -12.07 -1.62
N PHE A 182 3.67 -11.79 -2.67
CA PHE A 182 3.46 -10.62 -3.52
C PHE A 182 2.42 -10.96 -4.59
N ALA A 183 1.22 -10.41 -4.48
CA ALA A 183 0.16 -10.54 -5.48
C ALA A 183 -0.20 -9.15 -6.02
N THR A 184 -0.24 -9.02 -7.34
CA THR A 184 -0.76 -7.82 -8.02
C THR A 184 -2.08 -8.20 -8.70
N PRO A 185 -3.23 -8.11 -8.01
CA PRO A 185 -4.51 -8.40 -8.60
C PRO A 185 -4.77 -7.47 -9.80
N PRO A 186 -5.30 -7.98 -10.92
CA PRO A 186 -5.51 -7.20 -12.16
C PRO A 186 -6.47 -6.02 -11.98
N GLU A 187 -7.35 -6.10 -11.00
CA GLU A 187 -8.28 -5.02 -10.64
C GLU A 187 -7.56 -3.74 -10.20
N TYR A 188 -6.46 -3.85 -9.45
CA TYR A 188 -5.65 -2.68 -9.05
C TYR A 188 -4.89 -2.08 -10.24
N ALA A 189 -4.44 -2.91 -11.18
CA ALA A 189 -3.80 -2.42 -12.41
C ALA A 189 -4.81 -1.64 -13.26
N GLY A 190 -6.04 -2.14 -13.39
CA GLY A 190 -7.12 -1.44 -14.07
C GLY A 190 -7.51 -0.13 -13.39
N ALA A 191 -7.64 -0.13 -12.07
CA ALA A 191 -7.93 1.07 -11.29
C ALA A 191 -6.81 2.13 -11.42
N ALA A 192 -5.55 1.71 -11.39
CA ALA A 192 -4.41 2.61 -11.57
C ALA A 192 -4.42 3.26 -12.97
N LEU A 193 -4.68 2.48 -14.01
CA LEU A 193 -4.77 3.00 -15.38
C LEU A 193 -5.95 3.97 -15.55
N ALA A 194 -7.12 3.64 -15.01
CA ALA A 194 -8.29 4.52 -15.02
C ALA A 194 -8.00 5.83 -14.27
N THR A 195 -7.36 5.76 -13.12
CA THR A 195 -6.97 6.94 -12.34
C THR A 195 -5.98 7.82 -13.12
N ALA A 196 -4.97 7.23 -13.76
CA ALA A 196 -4.01 7.96 -14.57
C ALA A 196 -4.70 8.69 -15.75
N LEU A 197 -5.64 8.03 -16.44
CA LEU A 197 -6.42 8.63 -17.52
C LEU A 197 -7.28 9.79 -17.03
N VAL A 198 -8.00 9.61 -15.92
CA VAL A 198 -8.86 10.67 -15.36
C VAL A 198 -8.02 11.90 -14.97
N VAL A 199 -6.91 11.67 -14.28
CA VAL A 199 -6.03 12.77 -13.85
C VAL A 199 -5.38 13.47 -15.05
N GLY A 200 -4.94 12.72 -16.07
CA GLY A 200 -4.38 13.29 -17.28
C GLY A 200 -5.40 14.12 -18.07
N LEU A 201 -6.63 13.62 -18.21
CA LEU A 201 -7.73 14.38 -18.83
C LEU A 201 -8.03 15.67 -18.08
N VAL A 202 -8.14 15.61 -16.75
CA VAL A 202 -8.39 16.80 -15.91
C VAL A 202 -7.27 17.81 -16.07
N ALA A 203 -6.00 17.37 -16.05
CA ALA A 203 -4.85 18.23 -16.27
C ALA A 203 -4.83 18.87 -17.66
N GLY A 204 -5.33 18.16 -18.68
CA GLY A 204 -5.43 18.62 -20.07
C GLY A 204 -6.56 19.60 -20.34
N VAL A 205 -7.59 19.69 -19.47
CA VAL A 205 -8.78 20.55 -19.72
C VAL A 205 -8.41 22.03 -19.90
N ALA A 206 -7.57 22.56 -19.02
CA ALA A 206 -7.20 23.98 -19.03
C ALA A 206 -6.41 24.37 -20.32
N PRO A 207 -5.31 23.68 -20.71
CA PRO A 207 -4.60 23.97 -21.94
C PRO A 207 -5.44 23.72 -23.19
N ALA A 208 -6.24 22.64 -23.24
CA ALA A 208 -7.14 22.37 -24.36
C ALA A 208 -8.20 23.48 -24.53
N GLY A 209 -8.74 23.98 -23.41
CA GLY A 209 -9.66 25.13 -23.41
C GLY A 209 -9.00 26.41 -23.96
N ARG A 210 -7.74 26.66 -23.59
CA ARG A 210 -6.97 27.80 -24.13
C ARG A 210 -6.72 27.64 -25.63
N ALA A 211 -6.28 26.49 -26.11
CA ALA A 211 -6.13 26.22 -27.54
C ALA A 211 -7.43 26.48 -28.33
N ALA A 212 -8.55 26.03 -27.76
CA ALA A 212 -9.87 26.26 -28.33
C ALA A 212 -10.30 27.73 -28.36
N ALA A 213 -9.77 28.57 -27.47
CA ALA A 213 -10.11 29.99 -27.37
C ALA A 213 -9.24 30.90 -28.26
N LEU A 214 -8.12 30.43 -28.79
CA LEU A 214 -7.20 31.20 -29.67
C LEU A 214 -7.95 31.77 -30.87
N ASP A 215 -7.69 33.06 -31.21
CA ASP A 215 -8.29 33.71 -32.37
C ASP A 215 -7.40 33.48 -33.61
N PRO A 216 -7.97 33.01 -34.77
CA PRO A 216 -7.20 32.76 -35.96
C PRO A 216 -6.52 34.02 -36.53
N VAL A 217 -7.12 35.19 -36.36
CA VAL A 217 -6.65 36.46 -36.98
C VAL A 217 -5.43 37.02 -36.24
N GLU A 218 -5.39 36.95 -34.92
CA GLU A 218 -4.25 37.42 -34.12
C GLU A 218 -3.00 36.54 -34.29
N ASN A 219 -3.20 35.23 -34.44
CA ASN A 219 -2.11 34.25 -34.50
C ASN A 219 -1.40 34.15 -35.85
N LEU A 220 -2.08 34.53 -36.93
CA LEU A 220 -1.46 34.62 -38.28
C LEU A 220 -0.71 35.96 -38.49
N ARG A 221 -0.85 36.90 -37.57
CA ARG A 221 -0.24 38.25 -37.63
C ARG A 221 1.02 38.38 -36.79
N ALA A 222 1.37 37.36 -36.04
CA ALA A 222 2.46 37.36 -35.05
C ALA A 222 3.79 36.79 -35.58
N GLU A 223 3.97 36.77 -36.95
CA GLU A 223 5.27 36.60 -37.60
C GLU A 223 5.90 37.92 -38.02
#